data_0edcf13097d10a2752c4f6ad31de5bf8
#
_entry.id   0edcf13097d10a2752c4f6ad31de5bf8
#
_cell.length_a   1.000
_cell.length_b   1.000
_cell.length_c   1.000
_cell.angle_alpha   90.00
_cell.angle_beta   90.00
_cell.angle_gamma   90.00
#
_symmetry.space_group_name_H-M   'P 1'
#
loop_
_entity.id
_entity.type
_entity.pdbx_description
1 polymer ?
#
loop_
_entity_poly.entity_id
_entity_poly.type
_entity_poly.pdbx_seq_one_letter_code
_entity_poly.pdbx_strand_id
1 'polypeptide(L)'
;MKRILLCGAGKSATVLIDYLLSYAPTEDWKLTVADANLQLAREKVGHSTHGEAVSFDITDETKRREYITGADIVISMLPPFLHTQLAKDCVALSRNLLTASYVDEEMRGMAEMISRKGLLFLCEMGLDPGIDHMSAMRIIDDVKDKGGKITSFKSHCGGLVAPESDTNPWHYKISWNPRNIVMAGKAGAIYKNEDAIIKKSYE
;
A
#
# COMPACT_ATOMS: atom_id res chain seq x y z
N MET A 1 3.01 -10.27 22.64
CA MET A 1 3.16 -10.63 21.21
C MET A 1 2.06 -9.95 20.40
N LYS A 2 2.39 -9.05 19.48
CA LYS A 2 1.45 -8.41 18.55
C LYS A 2 1.15 -9.33 17.36
N ARG A 3 -0.05 -9.23 16.82
CA ARG A 3 -0.50 -10.07 15.68
C ARG A 3 -0.75 -9.20 14.47
N ILE A 4 -0.04 -9.50 13.39
CA ILE A 4 -0.14 -8.79 12.11
C ILE A 4 -0.82 -9.74 11.12
N LEU A 5 -1.90 -9.28 10.49
CA LEU A 5 -2.53 -9.95 9.35
C LEU A 5 -2.13 -9.22 8.07
N LEU A 6 -1.43 -9.90 7.17
CA LEU A 6 -1.11 -9.39 5.84
C LEU A 6 -1.95 -10.13 4.79
N CYS A 7 -2.79 -9.38 4.07
CA CYS A 7 -3.64 -9.90 3.01
C CYS A 7 -3.04 -9.60 1.63
N GLY A 8 -2.73 -10.65 0.89
CA GLY A 8 -2.11 -10.61 -0.44
C GLY A 8 -0.61 -10.95 -0.41
N ALA A 9 -0.25 -12.11 -0.94
CA ALA A 9 1.12 -12.62 -1.02
C ALA A 9 1.75 -12.41 -2.41
N GLY A 10 1.28 -11.43 -3.18
CA GLY A 10 1.76 -11.11 -4.52
C GLY A 10 3.23 -10.64 -4.54
N LYS A 11 3.74 -10.35 -5.75
CA LYS A 11 5.14 -9.93 -5.96
C LYS A 11 5.54 -8.74 -5.09
N SER A 12 4.67 -7.74 -4.96
CA SER A 12 4.93 -6.52 -4.19
C SER A 12 5.00 -6.76 -2.68
N ALA A 13 4.45 -7.85 -2.16
CA ALA A 13 4.47 -8.17 -0.75
C ALA A 13 5.75 -8.91 -0.29
N THR A 14 6.57 -9.42 -1.23
CA THR A 14 7.71 -10.30 -0.90
C THR A 14 8.66 -9.66 0.10
N VAL A 15 9.20 -8.49 -0.23
CA VAL A 15 10.19 -7.81 0.63
C VAL A 15 9.58 -7.40 1.97
N LEU A 16 8.31 -7.01 1.97
CA LEU A 16 7.60 -6.65 3.20
C LEU A 16 7.41 -7.87 4.12
N ILE A 17 7.04 -9.02 3.56
CA ILE A 17 6.89 -10.26 4.33
C ILE A 17 8.24 -10.67 4.92
N ASP A 18 9.30 -10.68 4.12
CA ASP A 18 10.65 -11.00 4.57
C ASP A 18 11.12 -10.06 5.68
N TYR A 19 10.88 -8.75 5.53
CA TYR A 19 11.18 -7.75 6.53
C TYR A 19 10.43 -8.03 7.84
N LEU A 20 9.12 -8.19 7.78
CA LEU A 20 8.29 -8.45 8.96
C LEU A 20 8.71 -9.74 9.68
N LEU A 21 9.00 -10.80 8.95
CA LEU A 21 9.45 -12.07 9.53
C LEU A 21 10.85 -11.98 10.15
N SER A 22 11.76 -11.23 9.54
CA SER A 22 13.13 -11.05 10.08
C SER A 22 13.14 -10.28 11.41
N TYR A 23 12.24 -9.34 11.58
CA TYR A 23 12.13 -8.55 12.83
C TYR A 23 11.16 -9.18 13.85
N ALA A 24 10.36 -10.15 13.47
CA ALA A 24 9.34 -10.73 14.33
C ALA A 24 9.86 -11.25 15.68
N PRO A 25 11.05 -11.91 15.76
CA PRO A 25 11.58 -12.37 17.03
C PRO A 25 11.97 -11.21 17.98
N THR A 26 12.52 -10.12 17.43
CA THR A 26 13.00 -8.98 18.22
C THR A 26 11.84 -8.10 18.70
N GLU A 27 10.84 -7.93 17.83
CA GLU A 27 9.71 -7.01 18.07
C GLU A 27 8.50 -7.70 18.74
N ASP A 28 8.61 -8.99 19.03
CA ASP A 28 7.56 -9.81 19.65
C ASP A 28 6.23 -9.74 18.89
N TRP A 29 6.25 -10.03 17.59
CA TRP A 29 5.04 -10.18 16.83
C TRP A 29 4.93 -11.51 16.08
N LYS A 30 3.72 -11.85 15.65
CA LYS A 30 3.41 -12.98 14.76
C LYS A 30 2.76 -12.44 13.48
N LEU A 31 3.22 -12.92 12.33
CA LEU A 31 2.71 -12.56 11.02
C LEU A 31 1.84 -13.69 10.46
N THR A 32 0.58 -13.41 10.19
CA THR A 32 -0.31 -14.27 9.39
C THR A 32 -0.38 -13.70 7.97
N VAL A 33 0.05 -14.48 6.98
CA VAL A 33 -0.03 -14.13 5.55
C VAL A 33 -1.20 -14.85 4.93
N ALA A 34 -2.18 -14.09 4.45
CA ALA A 34 -3.40 -14.59 3.83
C ALA A 34 -3.39 -14.33 2.32
N ASP A 35 -3.63 -15.36 1.53
CA ASP A 35 -3.81 -15.26 0.08
C ASP A 35 -4.83 -16.30 -0.39
N ALA A 36 -5.50 -16.07 -1.52
CA ALA A 36 -6.35 -17.08 -2.14
C ALA A 36 -5.55 -18.32 -2.55
N ASN A 37 -4.26 -18.14 -2.87
CA ASN A 37 -3.32 -19.22 -3.17
C ASN A 37 -2.46 -19.54 -1.93
N LEU A 38 -2.85 -20.61 -1.21
CA LEU A 38 -2.13 -21.06 -0.01
C LEU A 38 -0.65 -21.37 -0.29
N GLN A 39 -0.34 -21.94 -1.44
CA GLN A 39 1.04 -22.30 -1.79
C GLN A 39 1.92 -21.06 -1.89
N LEU A 40 1.42 -20.00 -2.51
CA LEU A 40 2.11 -18.71 -2.61
C LEU A 40 2.36 -18.10 -1.20
N ALA A 41 1.36 -18.13 -0.33
CA ALA A 41 1.53 -17.66 1.05
C ALA A 41 2.57 -18.49 1.81
N ARG A 42 2.56 -19.82 1.67
CA ARG A 42 3.55 -20.71 2.30
C ARG A 42 4.97 -20.46 1.81
N GLU A 43 5.16 -20.25 0.51
CA GLU A 43 6.46 -19.93 -0.07
C GLU A 43 7.03 -18.64 0.50
N LYS A 44 6.18 -17.62 0.71
CA LYS A 44 6.60 -16.34 1.30
C LYS A 44 6.90 -16.42 2.79
N VAL A 45 6.13 -17.20 3.54
CA VAL A 45 6.36 -17.40 4.98
C VAL A 45 7.59 -18.28 5.23
N GLY A 46 7.87 -19.22 4.33
CA GLY A 46 8.99 -20.15 4.45
C GLY A 46 8.92 -21.00 5.72
N HIS A 47 10.04 -21.10 6.42
CA HIS A 47 10.17 -21.89 7.66
C HIS A 47 10.13 -21.03 8.93
N SER A 48 9.67 -19.79 8.86
CA SER A 48 9.63 -18.90 10.02
C SER A 48 8.66 -19.41 11.07
N THR A 49 9.13 -19.54 12.31
CA THR A 49 8.28 -19.90 13.48
C THR A 49 7.34 -18.77 13.90
N HIS A 50 7.60 -17.54 13.45
CA HIS A 50 6.77 -16.35 13.69
C HIS A 50 5.80 -16.06 12.54
N GLY A 51 5.81 -16.89 11.49
CA GLY A 51 4.96 -16.78 10.33
C GLY A 51 3.90 -17.87 10.28
N GLU A 52 2.74 -17.55 9.76
CA GLU A 52 1.65 -18.48 9.46
C GLU A 52 1.07 -18.17 8.09
N ALA A 53 0.91 -19.18 7.25
CA ALA A 53 0.29 -19.04 5.95
C ALA A 53 -1.14 -19.61 5.99
N VAL A 54 -2.10 -18.79 5.56
CA VAL A 54 -3.51 -19.17 5.50
C VAL A 54 -4.10 -18.85 4.13
N SER A 55 -5.19 -19.54 3.79
CA SER A 55 -5.90 -19.29 2.54
C SER A 55 -7.40 -19.14 2.79
N PHE A 56 -7.93 -18.05 2.24
CA PHE A 56 -9.36 -17.83 2.13
C PHE A 56 -9.64 -16.82 1.02
N ASP A 57 -10.87 -16.85 0.50
CA ASP A 57 -11.34 -15.80 -0.41
C ASP A 57 -11.61 -14.54 0.40
N ILE A 58 -10.93 -13.44 0.05
CA ILE A 58 -11.09 -12.16 0.74
C ILE A 58 -12.52 -11.60 0.63
N THR A 59 -13.32 -12.07 -0.31
CA THR A 59 -14.73 -11.72 -0.45
C THR A 59 -15.64 -12.50 0.52
N ASP A 60 -15.15 -13.60 1.12
CA ASP A 60 -15.83 -14.29 2.22
C ASP A 60 -15.78 -13.43 3.49
N GLU A 61 -16.87 -12.74 3.77
CA GLU A 61 -16.98 -11.85 4.92
C GLU A 61 -16.73 -12.57 6.25
N THR A 62 -17.23 -13.81 6.40
CA THR A 62 -17.08 -14.56 7.64
C THR A 62 -15.63 -14.86 7.95
N LYS A 63 -14.91 -15.39 6.96
CA LYS A 63 -13.48 -15.69 7.10
C LYS A 63 -12.65 -14.42 7.26
N ARG A 64 -12.92 -13.41 6.45
CA ARG A 64 -12.22 -12.13 6.55
C ARG A 64 -12.34 -11.51 7.94
N ARG A 65 -13.54 -11.45 8.50
CA ARG A 65 -13.78 -10.91 9.85
C ARG A 65 -13.18 -11.77 10.95
N GLU A 66 -13.18 -13.09 10.81
CA GLU A 66 -12.51 -14.01 11.73
C GLU A 66 -11.02 -13.65 11.87
N TYR A 67 -10.29 -13.53 10.75
CA TYR A 67 -8.87 -13.22 10.76
C TYR A 67 -8.59 -11.76 11.21
N ILE A 68 -9.39 -10.81 10.78
CA ILE A 68 -9.26 -9.40 11.23
C ILE A 68 -9.47 -9.30 12.74
N THR A 69 -10.45 -10.00 13.31
CA THR A 69 -10.68 -10.01 14.77
C THR A 69 -9.45 -10.50 15.52
N GLY A 70 -8.75 -11.47 14.97
CA GLY A 70 -7.53 -12.03 15.55
C GLY A 70 -6.31 -11.15 15.46
N ALA A 71 -6.32 -10.07 14.68
CA ALA A 71 -5.17 -9.22 14.41
C ALA A 71 -5.19 -7.92 15.25
N ASP A 72 -4.03 -7.36 15.54
CA ASP A 72 -3.86 -6.01 16.09
C ASP A 72 -3.69 -4.98 14.97
N ILE A 73 -3.04 -5.39 13.88
CA ILE A 73 -2.81 -4.58 12.68
C ILE A 73 -3.12 -5.43 11.45
N VAL A 74 -3.80 -4.83 10.48
CA VAL A 74 -4.06 -5.41 9.17
C VAL A 74 -3.27 -4.66 8.11
N ILE A 75 -2.55 -5.39 7.25
CA ILE A 75 -1.83 -4.84 6.09
C ILE A 75 -2.50 -5.38 4.83
N SER A 76 -2.95 -4.49 3.96
CA SER A 76 -3.59 -4.87 2.71
C SER A 76 -2.66 -4.64 1.52
N MET A 77 -2.20 -5.74 0.91
CA MET A 77 -1.43 -5.78 -0.33
C MET A 77 -2.26 -6.32 -1.50
N LEU A 78 -3.56 -6.21 -1.38
CA LEU A 78 -4.55 -6.64 -2.36
C LEU A 78 -4.67 -5.64 -3.53
N PRO A 79 -5.35 -6.01 -4.63
CA PRO A 79 -5.79 -5.05 -5.63
C PRO A 79 -6.66 -3.93 -5.04
N PRO A 80 -6.58 -2.69 -5.56
CA PRO A 80 -7.23 -1.51 -4.98
C PRO A 80 -8.71 -1.67 -4.64
N PHE A 81 -9.49 -2.31 -5.50
CA PHE A 81 -10.94 -2.49 -5.32
C PHE A 81 -11.34 -3.41 -4.14
N LEU A 82 -10.38 -4.11 -3.52
CA LEU A 82 -10.62 -4.96 -2.36
C LEU A 82 -10.26 -4.28 -1.03
N HIS A 83 -9.51 -3.18 -1.05
CA HIS A 83 -9.10 -2.51 0.18
C HIS A 83 -10.28 -2.00 1.01
N THR A 84 -11.32 -1.49 0.35
CA THR A 84 -12.49 -0.92 1.03
C THR A 84 -13.24 -1.95 1.85
N GLN A 85 -13.29 -3.22 1.41
CA GLN A 85 -13.95 -4.29 2.19
C GLN A 85 -13.20 -4.54 3.50
N LEU A 86 -11.85 -4.63 3.44
CA LEU A 86 -11.04 -4.75 4.64
C LEU A 86 -11.18 -3.53 5.55
N ALA A 87 -11.17 -2.34 4.97
CA ALA A 87 -11.29 -1.08 5.70
C ALA A 87 -12.60 -1.01 6.50
N LYS A 88 -13.73 -1.35 5.89
CA LYS A 88 -15.04 -1.41 6.56
C LYS A 88 -15.03 -2.37 7.75
N ASP A 89 -14.47 -3.56 7.56
CA ASP A 89 -14.36 -4.54 8.64
C ASP A 89 -13.36 -4.12 9.72
N CYS A 90 -12.23 -3.52 9.35
CA CYS A 90 -11.27 -2.97 10.32
C CYS A 90 -11.89 -1.87 11.18
N VAL A 91 -12.68 -0.97 10.59
CA VAL A 91 -13.44 0.05 11.33
C VAL A 91 -14.46 -0.60 12.27
N ALA A 92 -15.25 -1.58 11.76
CA ALA A 92 -16.27 -2.26 12.55
C ALA A 92 -15.67 -2.99 13.76
N LEU A 93 -14.54 -3.68 13.55
CA LEU A 93 -13.85 -4.51 14.55
C LEU A 93 -12.79 -3.74 15.35
N SER A 94 -12.65 -2.43 15.12
CA SER A 94 -11.68 -1.54 15.77
C SER A 94 -10.23 -2.04 15.61
N ARG A 95 -9.81 -2.25 14.35
CA ARG A 95 -8.45 -2.68 13.98
C ARG A 95 -7.78 -1.62 13.10
N ASN A 96 -6.47 -1.49 13.27
CA ASN A 96 -5.65 -0.59 12.46
C ASN A 96 -5.42 -1.19 11.07
N LEU A 97 -5.32 -0.33 10.05
CA LEU A 97 -5.11 -0.74 8.66
C LEU A 97 -3.96 0.03 8.00
N LEU A 98 -3.12 -0.70 7.27
CA LEU A 98 -2.09 -0.14 6.40
C LEU A 98 -2.29 -0.62 4.96
N THR A 99 -2.07 0.25 3.99
CA THR A 99 -2.07 -0.11 2.57
C THR A 99 -1.16 0.80 1.75
N ALA A 100 -0.61 0.26 0.66
CA ALA A 100 0.21 1.02 -0.29
C ALA A 100 -0.62 1.83 -1.30
N SER A 101 -1.93 1.64 -1.36
CA SER A 101 -2.80 2.27 -2.35
C SER A 101 -3.23 3.67 -1.97
N TYR A 102 -3.63 4.44 -2.98
CA TYR A 102 -4.24 5.76 -2.81
C TYR A 102 -5.49 5.73 -1.94
N VAL A 103 -5.73 6.83 -1.25
CA VAL A 103 -6.98 7.07 -0.51
C VAL A 103 -8.09 7.40 -1.51
N ASP A 104 -9.04 6.49 -1.67
CA ASP A 104 -10.23 6.72 -2.48
C ASP A 104 -11.34 7.45 -1.69
N GLU A 105 -12.45 7.75 -2.36
CA GLU A 105 -13.58 8.47 -1.75
C GLU A 105 -14.25 7.66 -0.63
N GLU A 106 -14.35 6.33 -0.76
CA GLU A 106 -14.94 5.48 0.27
C GLU A 106 -14.06 5.46 1.53
N MET A 107 -12.74 5.39 1.36
CA MET A 107 -11.78 5.47 2.47
C MET A 107 -11.87 6.83 3.17
N ARG A 108 -11.97 7.93 2.40
CA ARG A 108 -12.18 9.29 2.95
C ARG A 108 -13.47 9.39 3.72
N GLY A 109 -14.56 8.79 3.24
CA GLY A 109 -15.85 8.76 3.90
C GLY A 109 -15.84 8.10 5.29
N MET A 110 -14.84 7.25 5.56
CA MET A 110 -14.65 6.62 6.87
C MET A 110 -13.79 7.43 7.85
N ALA A 111 -13.15 8.52 7.43
CA ALA A 111 -12.14 9.25 8.20
C ALA A 111 -12.66 9.70 9.59
N GLU A 112 -13.87 10.21 9.67
CA GLU A 112 -14.46 10.64 10.94
C GLU A 112 -14.65 9.48 11.91
N MET A 113 -15.13 8.34 11.43
CA MET A 113 -15.34 7.15 12.25
C MET A 113 -14.01 6.55 12.72
N ILE A 114 -13.00 6.51 11.84
CA ILE A 114 -11.63 6.08 12.15
C ILE A 114 -11.06 6.93 13.29
N SER A 115 -11.17 8.26 13.15
CA SER A 115 -10.69 9.22 14.15
C SER A 115 -11.44 9.08 15.49
N ARG A 116 -12.76 8.99 15.47
CA ARG A 116 -13.57 8.79 16.70
C ARG A 116 -13.22 7.52 17.46
N LYS A 117 -12.82 6.46 16.75
CA LYS A 117 -12.41 5.19 17.34
C LYS A 117 -10.92 5.15 17.74
N GLY A 118 -10.16 6.22 17.50
CA GLY A 118 -8.73 6.26 17.76
C GLY A 118 -7.93 5.27 16.93
N LEU A 119 -8.38 4.95 15.72
CA LEU A 119 -7.73 3.99 14.83
C LEU A 119 -6.71 4.69 13.94
N LEU A 120 -5.65 3.97 13.60
CA LEU A 120 -4.69 4.35 12.58
C LEU A 120 -5.04 3.65 11.26
N PHE A 121 -5.40 4.44 10.24
CA PHE A 121 -5.45 4.00 8.85
C PHE A 121 -4.36 4.74 8.09
N LEU A 122 -3.30 4.02 7.74
CA LEU A 122 -2.15 4.56 7.05
C LEU A 122 -2.14 4.04 5.61
N CYS A 123 -2.60 4.87 4.70
CA CYS A 123 -2.65 4.60 3.27
C CYS A 123 -1.44 5.23 2.56
N GLU A 124 -1.29 4.95 1.28
CA GLU A 124 -0.24 5.58 0.45
C GLU A 124 1.18 5.26 0.94
N MET A 125 1.37 4.05 1.49
CA MET A 125 2.64 3.58 2.03
C MET A 125 3.39 2.68 1.05
N GLY A 126 3.54 3.14 -0.19
CA GLY A 126 4.25 2.45 -1.27
C GLY A 126 5.42 3.26 -1.81
N LEU A 127 5.77 3.00 -3.07
CA LEU A 127 6.75 3.78 -3.81
C LEU A 127 6.08 5.06 -4.35
N ASP A 128 5.01 4.88 -5.13
CA ASP A 128 4.12 5.91 -5.66
C ASP A 128 2.68 5.33 -5.64
N PRO A 129 1.89 5.76 -4.67
CA PRO A 129 2.09 6.82 -3.68
C PRO A 129 2.89 6.37 -2.45
N GLY A 130 3.80 7.23 -1.96
CA GLY A 130 4.50 7.04 -0.70
C GLY A 130 5.89 7.65 -0.66
N ILE A 131 6.94 6.88 -0.94
CA ILE A 131 8.34 7.31 -0.83
C ILE A 131 8.63 8.52 -1.72
N ASP A 132 8.06 8.60 -2.90
CA ASP A 132 8.17 9.74 -3.81
C ASP A 132 7.67 11.04 -3.16
N HIS A 133 6.51 11.00 -2.50
CA HIS A 133 5.94 12.14 -1.79
C HIS A 133 6.78 12.52 -0.55
N MET A 134 7.23 11.53 0.23
CA MET A 134 8.06 11.77 1.41
C MET A 134 9.41 12.38 1.03
N SER A 135 10.03 11.89 -0.03
CA SER A 135 11.31 12.43 -0.54
C SER A 135 11.16 13.84 -1.11
N ALA A 136 10.06 14.11 -1.81
CA ALA A 136 9.73 15.43 -2.30
C ALA A 136 9.54 16.43 -1.14
N MET A 137 8.75 16.06 -0.14
CA MET A 137 8.52 16.92 1.04
C MET A 137 9.81 17.20 1.79
N ARG A 138 10.67 16.22 1.98
CA ARG A 138 11.97 16.40 2.63
C ARG A 138 12.80 17.48 1.90
N ILE A 139 12.84 17.43 0.56
CA ILE A 139 13.58 18.43 -0.23
C ILE A 139 12.92 19.83 -0.12
N ILE A 140 11.59 19.87 -0.18
CA ILE A 140 10.83 21.12 -0.07
C ILE A 140 11.06 21.78 1.30
N ASP A 141 11.00 21.00 2.38
CA ASP A 141 11.21 21.50 3.74
C ASP A 141 12.65 21.96 3.94
N ASP A 142 13.64 21.20 3.49
CA ASP A 142 15.06 21.59 3.52
C ASP A 142 15.32 22.94 2.83
N VAL A 143 14.67 23.21 1.69
CA VAL A 143 14.79 24.49 0.99
C VAL A 143 14.13 25.62 1.78
N LYS A 144 12.96 25.40 2.32
CA LYS A 144 12.21 26.40 3.11
C LYS A 144 12.91 26.74 4.42
N ASP A 145 13.43 25.75 5.13
CA ASP A 145 14.15 25.92 6.39
C ASP A 145 15.42 26.75 6.23
N LYS A 146 16.04 26.70 5.03
CA LYS A 146 17.17 27.55 4.66
C LYS A 146 16.75 28.93 4.12
N GLY A 147 15.48 29.31 4.24
CA GLY A 147 14.93 30.58 3.74
C GLY A 147 14.75 30.63 2.22
N GLY A 148 14.86 29.50 1.53
CA GLY A 148 14.68 29.42 0.09
C GLY A 148 13.20 29.47 -0.33
N LYS A 149 12.97 29.84 -1.60
CA LYS A 149 11.65 29.84 -2.24
C LYS A 149 11.61 28.82 -3.36
N ILE A 150 10.60 27.96 -3.34
CA ILE A 150 10.34 26.99 -4.41
C ILE A 150 9.68 27.74 -5.58
N THR A 151 10.34 27.78 -6.71
CA THR A 151 9.83 28.43 -7.94
C THR A 151 9.28 27.42 -8.95
N SER A 152 9.75 26.18 -8.89
CA SER A 152 9.26 25.09 -9.74
C SER A 152 9.47 23.76 -9.04
N PHE A 153 8.53 22.85 -9.21
CA PHE A 153 8.62 21.47 -8.76
C PHE A 153 8.10 20.55 -9.84
N LYS A 154 8.87 19.52 -10.16
CA LYS A 154 8.46 18.45 -11.09
C LYS A 154 8.89 17.12 -10.51
N SER A 155 7.96 16.18 -10.42
CA SER A 155 8.21 14.80 -10.02
C SER A 155 7.94 13.87 -11.19
N HIS A 156 8.83 12.92 -11.40
CA HIS A 156 8.71 11.92 -12.44
C HIS A 156 8.91 10.55 -11.81
N CYS A 157 7.95 9.66 -12.01
CA CYS A 157 8.00 8.27 -11.58
C CYS A 157 7.71 7.37 -12.79
N GLY A 158 8.45 6.30 -12.93
CA GLY A 158 8.26 5.34 -14.01
C GLY A 158 8.78 3.96 -13.63
N GLY A 159 8.17 2.92 -14.24
CA GLY A 159 8.59 1.54 -14.10
C GLY A 159 9.82 1.23 -14.95
N LEU A 160 10.98 1.77 -14.55
CA LEU A 160 12.23 1.48 -15.26
C LEU A 160 12.67 0.04 -15.04
N VAL A 161 13.26 -0.55 -16.07
CA VAL A 161 13.85 -1.89 -16.00
C VAL A 161 15.27 -1.76 -15.49
N ALA A 162 15.65 -2.61 -14.53
CA ALA A 162 17.02 -2.68 -14.06
C ALA A 162 17.97 -3.06 -15.23
N PRO A 163 19.17 -2.48 -15.30
CA PRO A 163 20.09 -2.68 -16.45
C PRO A 163 20.34 -4.14 -16.80
N GLU A 164 20.48 -5.00 -15.79
CA GLU A 164 20.70 -6.45 -15.95
C GLU A 164 19.47 -7.19 -16.52
N SER A 165 18.30 -6.57 -16.48
CA SER A 165 17.05 -7.12 -17.01
C SER A 165 16.56 -6.40 -18.26
N ASP A 166 17.29 -5.40 -18.74
CA ASP A 166 16.94 -4.57 -19.89
C ASP A 166 17.27 -5.27 -21.21
N THR A 167 16.35 -6.12 -21.66
CA THR A 167 16.57 -7.04 -22.79
C THR A 167 15.67 -6.75 -24.00
N ASN A 168 15.00 -5.59 -24.04
CA ASN A 168 14.13 -5.24 -25.16
C ASN A 168 14.30 -3.77 -25.58
N PRO A 169 13.98 -3.40 -26.83
CA PRO A 169 14.21 -2.06 -27.36
C PRO A 169 13.34 -0.97 -26.75
N TRP A 170 12.31 -1.34 -25.98
CA TRP A 170 11.43 -0.39 -25.30
C TRP A 170 11.97 0.04 -23.92
N HIS A 171 13.02 -0.63 -23.41
CA HIS A 171 13.55 -0.42 -22.05
C HIS A 171 12.46 -0.49 -20.99
N TYR A 172 11.44 -1.33 -21.23
CA TYR A 172 10.26 -1.46 -20.38
C TYR A 172 9.81 -2.91 -20.27
N LYS A 173 9.42 -3.32 -19.08
CA LYS A 173 8.77 -4.61 -18.80
C LYS A 173 7.57 -4.40 -17.89
N ILE A 174 6.53 -5.19 -18.10
CA ILE A 174 5.36 -5.18 -17.22
C ILE A 174 5.75 -5.88 -15.91
N SER A 175 5.92 -5.10 -14.86
CA SER A 175 6.29 -5.58 -13.51
C SER A 175 5.11 -5.56 -12.53
N TRP A 176 4.01 -4.93 -12.88
CA TRP A 176 2.80 -4.77 -12.08
C TRP A 176 1.55 -4.90 -12.95
N ASN A 177 0.34 -4.76 -12.35
CA ASN A 177 -0.90 -4.99 -13.07
C ASN A 177 -1.10 -4.00 -14.23
N PRO A 178 -1.12 -4.47 -15.50
CA PRO A 178 -1.25 -3.58 -16.68
C PRO A 178 -2.56 -2.78 -16.69
N ARG A 179 -3.63 -3.30 -16.08
CA ARG A 179 -4.90 -2.59 -15.96
C ARG A 179 -4.76 -1.27 -15.20
N ASN A 180 -3.87 -1.21 -14.22
CA ASN A 180 -3.64 0.00 -13.45
C ASN A 180 -3.05 1.12 -14.31
N ILE A 181 -2.20 0.79 -15.29
CA ILE A 181 -1.67 1.75 -16.27
C ILE A 181 -2.80 2.35 -17.09
N VAL A 182 -3.70 1.51 -17.61
CA VAL A 182 -4.86 1.96 -18.41
C VAL A 182 -5.80 2.82 -17.56
N MET A 183 -6.04 2.43 -16.31
CA MET A 183 -6.92 3.20 -15.41
C MET A 183 -6.30 4.53 -14.99
N ALA A 184 -5.00 4.57 -14.73
CA ALA A 184 -4.28 5.81 -14.45
C ALA A 184 -4.35 6.78 -15.64
N GLY A 185 -4.26 6.27 -16.88
CA GLY A 185 -4.42 7.09 -18.09
C GLY A 185 -5.81 7.73 -18.23
N LYS A 186 -6.82 7.24 -17.53
CA LYS A 186 -8.18 7.83 -17.51
C LYS A 186 -8.37 8.86 -16.38
N ALA A 187 -7.44 8.94 -15.45
CA ALA A 187 -7.50 9.94 -14.38
C ALA A 187 -7.24 11.34 -14.96
N GLY A 188 -7.96 12.34 -14.45
CA GLY A 188 -7.66 13.73 -14.71
C GLY A 188 -6.33 14.14 -14.05
N ALA A 189 -5.86 15.32 -14.35
CA ALA A 189 -4.69 15.91 -13.73
C ALA A 189 -5.06 17.15 -12.91
N ILE A 190 -4.43 17.29 -11.75
CA ILE A 190 -4.51 18.50 -10.91
C ILE A 190 -3.08 18.97 -10.67
N TYR A 191 -2.79 20.19 -11.05
CA TYR A 191 -1.45 20.77 -10.87
C TYR A 191 -1.54 22.26 -10.62
N LYS A 192 -0.49 22.85 -10.03
CA LYS A 192 -0.37 24.28 -9.84
C LYS A 192 0.42 24.88 -10.99
N ASN A 193 -0.09 25.94 -11.60
CA ASN A 193 0.63 26.75 -12.58
C ASN A 193 0.37 28.23 -12.29
N GLU A 194 1.43 29.03 -12.18
CA GLU A 194 1.35 30.47 -11.91
C GLU A 194 0.38 30.87 -10.78
N ASP A 195 0.49 30.20 -9.64
CA ASP A 195 -0.35 30.35 -8.45
C ASP A 195 -1.83 29.88 -8.59
N ALA A 196 -2.25 29.40 -9.75
CA ALA A 196 -3.58 28.82 -9.96
C ALA A 196 -3.54 27.28 -9.87
N ILE A 197 -4.58 26.69 -9.25
CA ILE A 197 -4.82 25.25 -9.31
C ILE A 197 -5.58 24.94 -10.60
N ILE A 198 -4.94 24.19 -11.48
CA ILE A 198 -5.53 23.77 -12.75
C ILE A 198 -5.98 22.34 -12.65
N LYS A 199 -7.24 22.09 -13.03
CA LYS A 199 -7.80 20.75 -13.18
C LYS A 199 -8.03 20.47 -14.67
N LYS A 200 -7.53 19.37 -15.16
CA LYS A 200 -7.76 18.86 -16.52
C LYS A 200 -8.45 17.52 -16.46
N SER A 201 -9.52 17.37 -17.23
CA SER A 201 -10.10 16.06 -17.52
C SER A 201 -9.24 15.30 -18.51
N TYR A 202 -9.50 14.00 -18.65
CA TYR A 202 -8.81 13.14 -19.62
C TYR A 202 -9.16 13.47 -21.08
N GLU A 203 -10.29 14.13 -21.33
CA GLU A 203 -10.77 14.50 -22.67
C GLU A 203 -9.94 15.60 -23.33
#